data_518a419eb40bb8cc1a560858e17bafb4
#
_entry.id   518a419eb40bb8cc1a560858e17bafb4
#
_cell.length_a   1.000
_cell.length_b   1.000
_cell.length_c   1.000
_cell.angle_alpha   90.00
_cell.angle_beta   90.00
_cell.angle_gamma   90.00
#
_symmetry.space_group_name_H-M   'P 1'
#
loop_
_entity.id
_entity.type
_entity.pdbx_description
1 polymer ?
#
loop_
_entity_poly.entity_id
_entity_poly.type
_entity_poly.pdbx_seq_one_letter_code
_entity_poly.pdbx_strand_id
1 'polypeptide(L)'
;MISRKAIEHLKGAIFLRDLEAQSDYEAISKMLGLLRAHPDVRNFEEFSADVFARQQTDPPLFPGGVAFPHARTDGVKALVMVVSTCRSPIRFGNIFVRLIILIGVPRRAGADYLELISFLARHMGRENAIERLAAAQDMPSFVGGFAEST
;
A
#
# COMPACT_ATOMS: atom_id res chain seq x y z
N MET A 1 -7.58 -7.85 18.37
CA MET A 1 -6.15 -8.17 18.54
C MET A 1 -5.32 -7.58 17.40
N ILE A 2 -4.21 -6.95 17.73
CA ILE A 2 -3.32 -6.35 16.73
C ILE A 2 -2.28 -7.38 16.28
N SER A 3 -2.14 -7.58 14.98
CA SER A 3 -1.13 -8.47 14.44
C SER A 3 0.25 -7.83 14.56
N ARG A 4 1.14 -8.44 15.34
CA ARG A 4 2.50 -7.95 15.50
C ARG A 4 3.25 -7.96 14.17
N LYS A 5 3.08 -9.01 13.38
CA LYS A 5 3.77 -9.14 12.11
C LYS A 5 3.31 -8.11 11.09
N ALA A 6 2.01 -7.84 11.03
CA ALA A 6 1.49 -6.81 10.15
C ALA A 6 2.02 -5.43 10.54
N ILE A 7 2.08 -5.13 11.84
CA ILE A 7 2.64 -3.87 12.32
C ILE A 7 4.12 -3.76 11.96
N GLU A 8 4.88 -4.84 12.05
CA GLU A 8 6.29 -4.82 11.66
C GLU A 8 6.46 -4.52 10.17
N HIS A 9 5.62 -5.09 9.32
CA HIS A 9 5.63 -4.78 7.88
C HIS A 9 5.33 -3.30 7.65
N LEU A 10 4.33 -2.76 8.34
CA LEU A 10 3.99 -1.35 8.22
C LEU A 10 5.14 -0.44 8.66
N LYS A 11 5.78 -0.77 9.79
CA LYS A 11 6.91 0.03 10.28
C LYS A 11 8.09 0.02 9.32
N GLY A 12 8.27 -1.05 8.58
CA GLY A 12 9.35 -1.17 7.60
C GLY A 12 9.02 -0.55 6.25
N ALA A 13 7.80 -0.09 6.03
CA ALA A 13 7.38 0.49 4.77
C ALA A 13 7.92 1.91 4.60
N ILE A 14 8.04 2.34 3.35
CA ILE A 14 8.32 3.73 3.03
C ILE A 14 7.02 4.51 3.15
N PHE A 15 7.06 5.66 3.83
CA PHE A 15 5.89 6.52 3.96
C PHE A 15 6.07 7.78 3.13
N LEU A 16 5.11 8.06 2.25
CA LEU A 16 5.10 9.24 1.40
C LEU A 16 3.87 10.09 1.75
N ARG A 17 4.11 11.29 2.26
CA ARG A 17 3.04 12.19 2.65
C ARG A 17 2.63 13.09 1.48
N ASP A 18 1.32 13.30 1.35
CA ASP A 18 0.76 14.30 0.43
C ASP A 18 1.18 14.09 -1.02
N LEU A 19 1.04 12.87 -1.50
CA LEU A 19 1.32 12.54 -2.90
C LEU A 19 0.41 13.35 -3.82
N GLU A 20 0.98 13.95 -4.84
CA GLU A 20 0.25 14.60 -5.91
C GLU A 20 0.42 13.81 -7.19
N ALA A 21 -0.68 13.49 -7.85
CA ALA A 21 -0.65 12.77 -9.12
C ALA A 21 -1.93 13.07 -9.90
N GLN A 22 -1.81 13.07 -11.22
CA GLN A 22 -2.93 13.33 -12.13
C GLN A 22 -3.73 12.07 -12.45
N SER A 23 -3.17 10.90 -12.15
CA SER A 23 -3.79 9.62 -12.48
C SER A 23 -3.26 8.53 -11.55
N ASP A 24 -3.94 7.39 -11.55
CA ASP A 24 -3.50 6.20 -10.84
C ASP A 24 -2.14 5.72 -11.36
N TYR A 25 -1.93 5.76 -12.67
CA TYR A 25 -0.67 5.37 -13.29
C TYR A 25 0.50 6.22 -12.76
N GLU A 26 0.31 7.53 -12.72
CA GLU A 26 1.34 8.44 -12.22
C GLU A 26 1.61 8.22 -10.74
N ALA A 27 0.55 8.02 -9.95
CA ALA A 27 0.69 7.76 -8.52
C ALA A 27 1.50 6.49 -8.27
N ILE A 28 1.15 5.40 -8.95
CA ILE A 28 1.85 4.13 -8.82
C ILE A 28 3.30 4.27 -9.27
N SER A 29 3.55 4.97 -10.37
CA SER A 29 4.92 5.19 -10.87
C SER A 29 5.80 5.90 -9.85
N LYS A 30 5.26 6.94 -9.20
CA LYS A 30 6.00 7.68 -8.19
C LYS A 30 6.31 6.81 -6.97
N MET A 31 5.34 6.02 -6.54
CA MET A 31 5.52 5.13 -5.39
C MET A 31 6.52 4.01 -5.70
N LEU A 32 6.43 3.39 -6.88
CA LEU A 32 7.37 2.38 -7.31
C LEU A 32 8.79 2.93 -7.35
N GLY A 33 8.95 4.17 -7.82
CA GLY A 33 10.26 4.81 -7.90
C GLY A 33 10.99 4.87 -6.57
N LEU A 34 10.26 4.95 -5.46
CA LEU A 34 10.85 4.94 -4.12
C LEU A 34 11.44 3.59 -3.75
N LEU A 35 11.02 2.53 -4.42
CA LEU A 35 11.50 1.17 -4.18
C LEU A 35 12.61 0.74 -5.14
N ARG A 36 12.98 1.57 -6.10
CA ARG A 36 13.96 1.20 -7.14
C ARG A 36 15.27 0.71 -6.56
N ALA A 37 15.78 1.36 -5.51
CA ALA A 37 17.03 1.00 -4.88
C ALA A 37 16.86 0.18 -3.60
N HIS A 38 15.67 -0.28 -3.32
CA HIS A 38 15.41 -1.06 -2.10
C HIS A 38 16.15 -2.39 -2.15
N PRO A 39 16.82 -2.79 -1.06
CA PRO A 39 17.63 -4.04 -1.08
C PRO A 39 16.83 -5.30 -1.38
N ASP A 40 15.54 -5.31 -1.10
CA ASP A 40 14.69 -6.48 -1.35
C ASP A 40 14.03 -6.46 -2.74
N VAL A 41 14.27 -5.43 -3.54
CA VAL A 41 13.84 -5.41 -4.94
C VAL A 41 14.96 -5.98 -5.79
N ARG A 42 14.73 -7.16 -6.36
CA ARG A 42 15.70 -7.90 -7.14
C ARG A 42 15.69 -7.48 -8.60
N ASN A 43 14.50 -7.25 -9.15
CA ASN A 43 14.30 -6.86 -10.54
C ASN A 43 13.18 -5.82 -10.60
N PHE A 44 13.56 -4.56 -10.66
CA PHE A 44 12.59 -3.47 -10.60
C PHE A 44 11.66 -3.46 -11.80
N GLU A 45 12.17 -3.75 -13.01
CA GLU A 45 11.35 -3.77 -14.21
C GLU A 45 10.28 -4.85 -14.15
N GLU A 46 10.64 -6.03 -13.70
CA GLU A 46 9.68 -7.13 -13.56
C GLU A 46 8.62 -6.81 -12.50
N PHE A 47 9.06 -6.31 -11.34
CA PHE A 47 8.15 -5.92 -10.27
C PHE A 47 7.16 -4.86 -10.77
N SER A 48 7.66 -3.81 -11.42
CA SER A 48 6.82 -2.72 -11.93
C SER A 48 5.81 -3.24 -12.97
N ALA A 49 6.28 -4.07 -13.89
CA ALA A 49 5.41 -4.64 -14.92
C ALA A 49 4.28 -5.47 -14.30
N ASP A 50 4.60 -6.26 -13.27
CA ASP A 50 3.59 -7.09 -12.59
C ASP A 50 2.55 -6.23 -11.85
N VAL A 51 2.99 -5.13 -11.21
CA VAL A 51 2.06 -4.22 -10.54
C VAL A 51 1.11 -3.58 -11.54
N PHE A 52 1.65 -3.07 -12.65
CA PHE A 52 0.80 -2.42 -13.66
C PHE A 52 -0.13 -3.41 -14.35
N ALA A 53 0.30 -4.63 -14.60
CA ALA A 53 -0.55 -5.66 -15.18
C ALA A 53 -1.75 -5.95 -14.26
N ARG A 54 -1.51 -6.04 -12.96
CA ARG A 54 -2.59 -6.27 -11.99
C ARG A 54 -3.54 -5.08 -11.93
N GLN A 55 -3.00 -3.87 -12.00
CA GLN A 55 -3.79 -2.63 -11.98
C GLN A 55 -4.72 -2.54 -13.18
N GLN A 56 -4.27 -2.95 -14.35
CA GLN A 56 -5.08 -2.88 -15.58
C GLN A 56 -6.22 -3.88 -15.59
N THR A 57 -6.02 -5.04 -14.95
CA THR A 57 -7.02 -6.11 -14.98
C THR A 57 -8.20 -5.81 -14.07
N ASP A 58 -7.92 -5.47 -12.81
CA ASP A 58 -8.97 -5.24 -11.81
C ASP A 58 -8.29 -4.54 -10.64
N PRO A 59 -8.31 -3.20 -10.61
CA PRO A 59 -7.58 -2.45 -9.59
C PRO A 59 -8.03 -2.84 -8.18
N PRO A 60 -7.12 -3.29 -7.33
CA PRO A 60 -7.49 -3.63 -5.96
C PRO A 60 -7.83 -2.39 -5.15
N LEU A 61 -9.02 -2.38 -4.57
CA LEU A 61 -9.52 -1.25 -3.79
C LEU A 61 -10.16 -1.76 -2.50
N PHE A 62 -9.97 -0.99 -1.43
CA PHE A 62 -10.77 -1.18 -0.22
C PHE A 62 -11.91 -0.17 -0.23
N PRO A 63 -13.10 -0.52 0.26
CA PRO A 63 -14.20 0.44 0.36
C PRO A 63 -13.79 1.65 1.19
N GLY A 64 -14.26 2.81 0.79
CA GLY A 64 -14.00 4.04 1.53
C GLY A 64 -12.86 4.90 0.98
N GLY A 65 -12.26 4.51 -0.13
CA GLY A 65 -11.27 5.37 -0.79
C GLY A 65 -9.83 4.99 -0.54
N VAL A 66 -9.52 3.71 -0.47
CA VAL A 66 -8.16 3.21 -0.36
C VAL A 66 -7.83 2.36 -1.57
N ALA A 67 -6.74 2.71 -2.27
CA ALA A 67 -6.20 1.88 -3.34
C ALA A 67 -5.06 1.03 -2.78
N PHE A 68 -4.90 -0.14 -3.38
CA PHE A 68 -3.94 -1.07 -2.87
C PHE A 68 -3.29 -1.84 -4.02
N PRO A 69 -2.51 -1.09 -4.82
CA PRO A 69 -1.79 -1.71 -5.92
C PRO A 69 -0.81 -2.73 -5.38
N HIS A 70 -0.84 -3.94 -5.93
CA HIS A 70 0.06 -4.97 -5.45
C HIS A 70 0.29 -6.02 -6.54
N ALA A 71 1.32 -6.81 -6.35
CA ALA A 71 1.57 -7.95 -7.21
C ALA A 71 2.38 -9.00 -6.47
N ARG A 72 2.08 -10.27 -6.78
CA ARG A 72 2.99 -11.37 -6.49
C ARG A 72 4.00 -11.39 -7.62
N THR A 73 5.27 -11.35 -7.30
CA THR A 73 6.29 -11.13 -8.30
C THR A 73 7.61 -11.76 -7.89
N ASP A 74 8.36 -12.24 -8.87
CA ASP A 74 9.73 -12.68 -8.65
C ASP A 74 10.70 -11.49 -8.60
N GLY A 75 10.21 -10.28 -8.87
CA GLY A 75 11.01 -9.07 -8.83
C GLY A 75 11.39 -8.61 -7.43
N VAL A 76 10.79 -9.18 -6.39
CA VAL A 76 11.16 -8.90 -5.00
C VAL A 76 11.53 -10.19 -4.29
N LYS A 77 12.49 -10.13 -3.37
CA LYS A 77 12.89 -11.30 -2.59
C LYS A 77 12.27 -11.33 -1.19
N ALA A 78 11.69 -10.23 -0.75
CA ALA A 78 10.93 -10.12 0.48
C ALA A 78 9.81 -9.12 0.25
N LEU A 79 8.80 -9.11 1.13
CA LEU A 79 7.68 -8.19 1.02
C LEU A 79 8.18 -6.75 1.16
N VAL A 80 7.82 -5.89 0.20
CA VAL A 80 8.13 -4.47 0.22
C VAL A 80 6.83 -3.67 0.17
N MET A 81 6.84 -2.47 0.77
CA MET A 81 5.62 -1.68 0.89
C MET A 81 5.92 -0.19 0.86
N VAL A 82 5.06 0.56 0.18
CA VAL A 82 5.02 2.02 0.26
C VAL A 82 3.61 2.41 0.66
N VAL A 83 3.50 3.26 1.67
CA VAL A 83 2.22 3.85 2.08
C VAL A 83 2.25 5.32 1.71
N SER A 84 1.21 5.79 1.05
CA SER A 84 1.12 7.20 0.65
C SER A 84 -0.22 7.79 1.00
N THR A 85 -0.22 8.94 1.66
CA THR A 85 -1.40 9.77 1.73
C THR A 85 -1.47 10.63 0.47
N CYS A 86 -2.64 11.07 0.09
CA CYS A 86 -2.84 11.87 -1.11
C CYS A 86 -3.17 13.31 -0.72
N ARG A 87 -2.50 14.28 -1.34
CA ARG A 87 -2.78 15.69 -1.08
C ARG A 87 -4.19 16.06 -1.50
N SER A 88 -4.61 15.55 -2.65
CA SER A 88 -5.97 15.63 -3.14
C SER A 88 -6.39 14.24 -3.60
N PRO A 89 -7.68 13.91 -3.55
CA PRO A 89 -8.12 12.58 -3.99
C PRO A 89 -7.64 12.28 -5.40
N ILE A 90 -7.18 11.05 -5.61
CA ILE A 90 -6.69 10.57 -6.91
C ILE A 90 -7.65 9.51 -7.43
N ARG A 91 -8.01 9.59 -8.69
CA ARG A 91 -8.96 8.66 -9.28
C ARG A 91 -8.31 7.31 -9.59
N PHE A 92 -8.89 6.25 -9.00
CA PHE A 92 -8.51 4.86 -9.28
C PHE A 92 -9.78 4.14 -9.77
N GLY A 93 -9.82 3.83 -11.06
CA GLY A 93 -11.04 3.25 -11.63
C GLY A 93 -12.21 4.22 -11.52
N ASN A 94 -13.26 3.82 -10.82
CA ASN A 94 -14.48 4.63 -10.66
C ASN A 94 -14.55 5.36 -9.33
N ILE A 95 -13.51 5.29 -8.50
CA ILE A 95 -13.53 5.95 -7.19
C ILE A 95 -12.35 6.89 -7.04
N PHE A 96 -12.47 7.80 -6.09
CA PHE A 96 -11.37 8.66 -5.66
C PHE A 96 -10.79 8.14 -4.36
N VAL A 97 -9.45 8.08 -4.28
CA VAL A 97 -8.77 7.55 -3.11
C VAL A 97 -7.95 8.63 -2.43
N ARG A 98 -7.81 8.51 -1.11
CA ARG A 98 -7.01 9.41 -0.29
C ARG A 98 -5.84 8.71 0.35
N LEU A 99 -5.76 7.40 0.20
CA LEU A 99 -4.71 6.58 0.77
C LEU A 99 -4.36 5.48 -0.22
N ILE A 100 -3.09 5.26 -0.43
CA ILE A 100 -2.61 4.23 -1.35
C ILE A 100 -1.58 3.38 -0.62
N ILE A 101 -1.76 2.07 -0.65
CA ILE A 101 -0.83 1.12 -0.07
C ILE A 101 -0.34 0.22 -1.18
N LEU A 102 0.93 0.37 -1.55
CA LEU A 102 1.52 -0.41 -2.63
C LEU A 102 2.39 -1.52 -2.03
N ILE A 103 2.17 -2.75 -2.48
CA ILE A 103 2.84 -3.91 -1.91
C ILE A 103 3.42 -4.79 -3.00
N GLY A 104 4.70 -5.14 -2.87
CA GLY A 104 5.33 -6.19 -3.67
C GLY A 104 5.47 -7.44 -2.82
N VAL A 105 4.99 -8.58 -3.33
CA VAL A 105 4.93 -9.83 -2.57
C VAL A 105 5.73 -10.91 -3.31
N PRO A 106 6.73 -11.52 -2.66
CA PRO A 106 7.40 -12.66 -3.29
C PRO A 106 6.38 -13.78 -3.55
N ARG A 107 6.54 -14.48 -4.66
CA ARG A 107 5.57 -15.52 -5.01
C ARG A 107 5.41 -16.60 -3.95
N ARG A 108 6.44 -16.81 -3.12
CA ARG A 108 6.42 -17.84 -2.08
C ARG A 108 5.90 -17.38 -0.73
N ALA A 109 5.63 -16.10 -0.54
CA ALA A 109 5.27 -15.54 0.76
C ALA A 109 3.75 -15.39 0.96
N GLY A 110 3.00 -16.44 0.62
CA GLY A 110 1.53 -16.37 0.65
C GLY A 110 0.93 -16.10 2.03
N ALA A 111 1.46 -16.75 3.08
CA ALA A 111 0.89 -16.62 4.42
C ALA A 111 1.07 -15.22 4.99
N ASP A 112 2.26 -14.64 4.85
CA ASP A 112 2.55 -13.30 5.35
C ASP A 112 1.69 -12.25 4.64
N TYR A 113 1.52 -12.42 3.35
CA TYR A 113 0.69 -11.52 2.56
C TYR A 113 -0.77 -11.57 3.02
N LEU A 114 -1.32 -12.77 3.18
CA LEU A 114 -2.71 -12.92 3.61
C LEU A 114 -2.94 -12.33 5.00
N GLU A 115 -2.00 -12.51 5.92
CA GLU A 115 -2.10 -11.94 7.25
C GLU A 115 -2.13 -10.41 7.21
N LEU A 116 -1.24 -9.81 6.41
CA LEU A 116 -1.19 -8.36 6.25
C LEU A 116 -2.49 -7.82 5.66
N ILE A 117 -2.99 -8.44 4.58
CA ILE A 117 -4.21 -7.98 3.92
C ILE A 117 -5.42 -8.12 4.85
N SER A 118 -5.51 -9.22 5.59
CA SER A 118 -6.59 -9.41 6.56
C SER A 118 -6.56 -8.35 7.66
N PHE A 119 -5.37 -8.02 8.14
CA PHE A 119 -5.19 -6.99 9.15
C PHE A 119 -5.66 -5.62 8.61
N LEU A 120 -5.19 -5.26 7.42
CA LEU A 120 -5.54 -3.98 6.81
C LEU A 120 -7.05 -3.88 6.56
N ALA A 121 -7.64 -4.90 5.95
CA ALA A 121 -9.06 -4.89 5.64
C ALA A 121 -9.92 -4.75 6.90
N ARG A 122 -9.56 -5.47 7.96
CA ARG A 122 -10.30 -5.44 9.21
C ARG A 122 -10.27 -4.05 9.85
N HIS A 123 -9.12 -3.41 9.86
CA HIS A 123 -8.98 -2.11 10.50
C HIS A 123 -9.54 -0.98 9.65
N MET A 124 -9.43 -1.08 8.33
CA MET A 124 -9.96 -0.04 7.44
C MET A 124 -11.48 -0.04 7.34
N GLY A 125 -12.13 -1.12 7.74
CA GLY A 125 -13.58 -1.17 7.81
C GLY A 125 -14.17 -0.48 9.04
N ARG A 126 -13.34 -0.01 9.96
CA ARG A 126 -13.83 0.65 11.18
C ARG A 126 -14.20 2.10 10.90
N GLU A 127 -15.11 2.63 11.72
CA GLU A 127 -15.60 3.98 11.56
C GLU A 127 -14.46 5.01 11.62
N ASN A 128 -14.40 5.87 10.63
CA ASN A 128 -13.41 6.96 10.53
C ASN A 128 -11.95 6.50 10.41
N ALA A 129 -11.71 5.20 10.22
CA ALA A 129 -10.34 4.68 10.15
C ALA A 129 -9.58 5.26 8.96
N ILE A 130 -10.20 5.27 7.78
CA ILE A 130 -9.53 5.76 6.58
C ILE A 130 -9.22 7.24 6.71
N GLU A 131 -10.12 8.03 7.29
CA GLU A 131 -9.90 9.45 7.49
C GLU A 131 -8.70 9.71 8.40
N ARG A 132 -8.59 8.95 9.50
CA ARG A 132 -7.46 9.06 10.41
C ARG A 132 -6.15 8.68 9.73
N LEU A 133 -6.16 7.56 9.01
CA LEU A 133 -4.94 7.07 8.35
C LEU A 133 -4.51 7.99 7.21
N ALA A 134 -5.46 8.51 6.45
CA ALA A 134 -5.16 9.44 5.36
C ALA A 134 -4.64 10.79 5.85
N ALA A 135 -4.91 11.13 7.11
CA ALA A 135 -4.42 12.37 7.72
C ALA A 135 -3.05 12.21 8.39
N ALA A 136 -2.48 11.00 8.40
CA ALA A 136 -1.20 10.76 9.03
C ALA A 136 -0.09 11.55 8.35
N GLN A 137 0.83 12.08 9.15
CA GLN A 137 1.92 12.92 8.66
C GLN A 137 3.25 12.18 8.57
N ASP A 138 3.34 11.02 9.20
CA ASP A 138 4.54 10.18 9.19
C ASP A 138 4.15 8.75 9.50
N MET A 139 5.11 7.84 9.42
CA MET A 139 4.84 6.43 9.68
C MET A 139 4.42 6.16 11.12
N PRO A 140 5.04 6.76 12.14
CA PRO A 140 4.56 6.52 13.51
C PRO A 140 3.10 6.89 13.72
N SER A 141 2.65 8.02 13.19
CA SER A 141 1.23 8.41 13.34
C SER A 141 0.31 7.50 12.51
N PHE A 142 0.77 7.03 11.34
CA PHE A 142 0.00 6.08 10.54
C PHE A 142 -0.20 4.77 11.30
N VAL A 143 0.88 4.22 11.85
CA VAL A 143 0.81 2.99 12.66
C VAL A 143 -0.06 3.20 13.90
N GLY A 144 0.07 4.37 14.54
CA GLY A 144 -0.75 4.71 15.69
C GLY A 144 -2.24 4.72 15.40
N GLY A 145 -2.62 5.07 14.17
CA GLY A 145 -4.02 5.02 13.75
C GLY A 145 -4.63 3.63 13.80
N PHE A 146 -3.84 2.59 13.57
CA PHE A 146 -4.31 1.21 13.72
C PHE A 146 -4.52 0.83 15.19
N ALA A 147 -3.67 1.29 16.07
CA ALA A 147 -3.84 1.03 17.50
C ALA A 147 -5.11 1.67 18.04
N GLU A 148 -5.44 2.87 17.60
CA GLU A 148 -6.66 3.56 18.00
C GLU A 148 -7.93 2.88 17.50
N SER A 149 -7.80 2.04 16.47
CA SER A 149 -8.92 1.32 15.87
C SER A 149 -9.29 0.06 16.66
N THR A 150 -8.52 -0.32 17.63
CA THR A 150 -8.81 -1.48 18.47
C THR A 150 -9.56 -1.07 19.70
#